data_12fc2a433f3b32b1bb3c427299777635
#
_entry.id   12fc2a433f3b32b1bb3c427299777635
#
_cell.length_a   1.000
_cell.length_b   1.000
_cell.length_c   1.000
_cell.angle_alpha   90.00
_cell.angle_beta   90.00
_cell.angle_gamma   90.00
#
_symmetry.space_group_name_H-M   'P 1'
#
loop_
_entity.id
_entity.type
_entity.pdbx_description
1 polymer ?
#
loop_
_entity_poly.entity_id
_entity_poly.type
_entity_poly.pdbx_seq_one_letter_code
_entity_poly.pdbx_strand_id
1 'polypeptide(L)'
;SKLPELEQFMLHKIYNLNLNFEKNFEIYNFHTLYKELLNFCTVDLSAFYFDIRKDTLYCDKLGSSKRKSTIVFLNILIEILLKLFAPILSFTTEEIYSLLKINTNKSIHLENFPKIPTHWNNKDLKNKWNELIKIREICNSSIEFKRAAKEIGSSLEANLIINLNEKMIKLVEGVDFSELCITSDAKIEKS
;
A
#
# COMPACT_ATOMS: atom_id res chain seq x y z
N SER A 1 -13.04 -10.94 9.77
CA SER A 1 -13.32 -9.48 9.81
C SER A 1 -12.84 -8.86 8.51
N LYS A 2 -13.57 -7.86 8.02
CA LYS A 2 -13.20 -7.12 6.82
C LYS A 2 -11.91 -6.34 7.09
N LEU A 3 -10.95 -6.36 6.15
CA LEU A 3 -9.73 -5.56 6.27
C LEU A 3 -10.06 -4.05 6.27
N PRO A 4 -9.24 -3.19 6.90
CA PRO A 4 -9.39 -1.75 6.81
C PRO A 4 -9.34 -1.24 5.37
N GLU A 5 -9.86 -0.04 5.13
CA GLU A 5 -10.06 0.50 3.78
C GLU A 5 -8.75 0.65 2.98
N LEU A 6 -7.66 1.04 3.63
CA LEU A 6 -6.35 1.13 3.00
C LEU A 6 -5.88 -0.23 2.47
N GLU A 7 -5.99 -1.29 3.27
CA GLU A 7 -5.64 -2.64 2.86
C GLU A 7 -6.54 -3.14 1.71
N GLN A 8 -7.83 -2.81 1.74
CA GLN A 8 -8.73 -3.14 0.62
C GLN A 8 -8.33 -2.42 -0.67
N PHE A 9 -7.89 -1.15 -0.57
CA PHE A 9 -7.35 -0.41 -1.71
C PHE A 9 -6.05 -1.06 -2.24
N MET A 10 -5.16 -1.49 -1.36
CA MET A 10 -3.96 -2.21 -1.78
C MET A 10 -4.27 -3.57 -2.43
N LEU A 11 -5.29 -4.29 -1.97
CA LEU A 11 -5.78 -5.50 -2.63
C LEU A 11 -6.31 -5.20 -4.05
N HIS A 12 -7.00 -4.07 -4.24
CA HIS A 12 -7.40 -3.63 -5.58
C HIS A 12 -6.18 -3.34 -6.48
N LYS A 13 -5.12 -2.71 -5.95
CA LYS A 13 -3.88 -2.50 -6.70
C LYS A 13 -3.21 -3.83 -7.09
N ILE A 14 -3.17 -4.80 -6.17
CA ILE A 14 -2.66 -6.15 -6.42
C ILE A 14 -3.47 -6.85 -7.52
N TYR A 15 -4.80 -6.72 -7.50
CA TYR A 15 -5.65 -7.27 -8.54
C TYR A 15 -5.26 -6.75 -9.94
N ASN A 16 -5.09 -5.43 -10.09
CA ASN A 16 -4.70 -4.84 -11.37
C ASN A 16 -3.26 -5.20 -11.76
N LEU A 17 -2.34 -5.24 -10.79
CA LEU A 17 -0.96 -5.68 -11.00
C LEU A 17 -0.93 -7.11 -11.58
N ASN A 18 -1.72 -8.03 -11.01
CA ASN A 18 -1.78 -9.41 -11.48
C ASN A 18 -2.37 -9.53 -12.90
N LEU A 19 -3.42 -8.75 -13.23
CA LEU A 19 -3.96 -8.73 -14.58
C LEU A 19 -2.93 -8.25 -15.61
N ASN A 20 -2.17 -7.20 -15.28
CA ASN A 20 -1.10 -6.71 -16.14
C ASN A 20 0.05 -7.71 -16.22
N PHE A 21 0.37 -8.38 -15.10
CA PHE A 21 1.37 -9.43 -15.06
C PHE A 21 1.02 -10.57 -16.01
N GLU A 22 -0.17 -11.14 -15.90
CA GLU A 22 -0.63 -12.26 -16.77
C GLU A 22 -0.55 -11.87 -18.24
N LYS A 23 -1.08 -10.68 -18.59
CA LYS A 23 -1.04 -10.17 -19.97
C LYS A 23 0.39 -10.02 -20.52
N ASN A 24 1.29 -9.38 -19.74
CA ASN A 24 2.67 -9.18 -20.19
C ASN A 24 3.48 -10.48 -20.21
N PHE A 25 3.18 -11.42 -19.32
CA PHE A 25 3.80 -12.73 -19.27
C PHE A 25 3.44 -13.57 -20.51
N GLU A 26 2.16 -13.60 -20.91
CA GLU A 26 1.68 -14.31 -22.10
C GLU A 26 2.35 -13.83 -23.39
N ILE A 27 2.62 -12.54 -23.51
CA ILE A 27 3.28 -11.97 -24.72
C ILE A 27 4.79 -11.83 -24.56
N TYR A 28 5.38 -12.42 -23.52
CA TYR A 28 6.83 -12.37 -23.22
C TYR A 28 7.40 -10.95 -23.04
N ASN A 29 6.57 -9.97 -22.64
CA ASN A 29 7.00 -8.59 -22.38
C ASN A 29 7.57 -8.45 -20.96
N PHE A 30 8.66 -9.14 -20.69
CA PHE A 30 9.29 -9.19 -19.35
C PHE A 30 9.83 -7.83 -18.88
N HIS A 31 10.22 -6.95 -19.80
CA HIS A 31 10.69 -5.62 -19.43
C HIS A 31 9.57 -4.80 -18.75
N THR A 32 8.40 -4.74 -19.37
CA THR A 32 7.24 -4.04 -18.79
C THR A 32 6.79 -4.71 -17.48
N LEU A 33 6.74 -6.03 -17.46
CA LEU A 33 6.40 -6.82 -16.29
C LEU A 33 7.29 -6.49 -15.09
N TYR A 34 8.62 -6.51 -15.28
CA TYR A 34 9.58 -6.17 -14.24
C TYR A 34 9.42 -4.71 -13.76
N LYS A 35 9.26 -3.78 -14.69
CA LYS A 35 9.08 -2.37 -14.38
C LYS A 35 7.82 -2.11 -13.54
N GLU A 36 6.71 -2.77 -13.87
CA GLU A 36 5.46 -2.64 -13.11
C GLU A 36 5.59 -3.24 -11.70
N LEU A 37 6.20 -4.42 -11.56
CA LEU A 37 6.49 -5.02 -10.26
C LEU A 37 7.40 -4.13 -9.40
N LEU A 38 8.47 -3.60 -9.98
CA LEU A 38 9.39 -2.72 -9.29
C LEU A 38 8.69 -1.42 -8.85
N ASN A 39 7.88 -0.82 -9.73
CA ASN A 39 7.12 0.39 -9.40
C ASN A 39 6.12 0.12 -8.26
N PHE A 40 5.43 -1.00 -8.30
CA PHE A 40 4.53 -1.39 -7.21
C PHE A 40 5.29 -1.50 -5.88
N CYS A 41 6.45 -2.13 -5.86
CA CYS A 41 7.26 -2.27 -4.64
C CYS A 41 7.81 -0.93 -4.13
N THR A 42 8.29 -0.06 -5.02
CA THR A 42 8.96 1.19 -4.62
C THR A 42 7.96 2.31 -4.33
N VAL A 43 6.93 2.47 -5.14
CA VAL A 43 5.96 3.57 -5.02
C VAL A 43 4.77 3.16 -4.16
N ASP A 44 4.07 2.10 -4.55
CA ASP A 44 2.82 1.72 -3.89
C ASP A 44 3.04 1.09 -2.50
N LEU A 45 4.08 0.27 -2.35
CA LEU A 45 4.38 -0.34 -1.07
C LEU A 45 5.31 0.53 -0.21
N SER A 46 6.53 0.81 -0.67
CA SER A 46 7.53 1.48 0.16
C SER A 46 7.15 2.93 0.46
N ALA A 47 6.96 3.77 -0.56
CA ALA A 47 6.73 5.20 -0.39
C ALA A 47 5.29 5.54 0.08
N PHE A 48 4.34 4.64 -0.08
CA PHE A 48 2.95 4.88 0.30
C PHE A 48 2.48 3.98 1.45
N TYR A 49 2.28 2.69 1.21
CA TYR A 49 1.65 1.80 2.18
C TYR A 49 2.48 1.61 3.46
N PHE A 50 3.76 1.29 3.33
CA PHE A 50 4.63 1.09 4.50
C PHE A 50 4.92 2.39 5.23
N ASP A 51 5.01 3.50 4.53
CA ASP A 51 5.17 4.80 5.16
C ASP A 51 4.00 5.12 6.11
N ILE A 52 2.76 4.85 5.67
CA ILE A 52 1.56 5.05 6.50
C ILE A 52 1.46 4.01 7.63
N ARG A 53 1.82 2.75 7.39
CA ARG A 53 1.63 1.64 8.33
C ARG A 53 2.81 1.34 9.26
N LYS A 54 3.95 1.99 9.08
CA LYS A 54 5.13 1.76 9.94
C LYS A 54 4.83 1.91 11.43
N ASP A 55 4.12 2.97 11.82
CA ASP A 55 3.81 3.22 13.23
C ASP A 55 2.82 2.19 13.77
N THR A 56 1.82 1.78 12.98
CA THR A 56 0.93 0.67 13.34
C THR A 56 1.68 -0.62 13.60
N LEU A 57 2.69 -0.93 12.79
CA LEU A 57 3.47 -2.17 12.93
C LEU A 57 4.42 -2.14 14.12
N TYR A 58 5.06 -1.01 14.39
CA TYR A 58 6.12 -0.90 15.41
C TYR A 58 5.60 -0.41 16.76
N CYS A 59 4.62 0.49 16.79
CA CYS A 59 4.18 1.18 18.00
C CYS A 59 2.86 0.64 18.56
N ASP A 60 1.96 0.10 17.74
CA ASP A 60 0.68 -0.42 18.22
C ASP A 60 0.86 -1.65 19.10
N LYS A 61 -0.02 -1.79 20.10
CA LYS A 61 -0.09 -2.98 20.96
C LYS A 61 -0.30 -4.25 20.12
N LEU A 62 0.29 -5.36 20.53
CA LEU A 62 0.17 -6.67 19.86
C LEU A 62 -1.28 -7.11 19.64
N GLY A 63 -2.19 -6.71 20.52
CA GLY A 63 -3.63 -6.99 20.44
C GLY A 63 -4.42 -6.08 19.52
N SER A 64 -3.83 -4.98 18.99
CA SER A 64 -4.51 -4.01 18.13
C SER A 64 -5.13 -4.67 16.90
N SER A 65 -6.40 -4.39 16.65
CA SER A 65 -7.12 -4.90 15.48
C SER A 65 -6.49 -4.40 14.18
N LYS A 66 -6.07 -3.13 14.14
CA LYS A 66 -5.39 -2.52 12.99
C LYS A 66 -4.08 -3.25 12.70
N ARG A 67 -3.21 -3.45 13.71
CA ARG A 67 -1.95 -4.18 13.56
C ARG A 67 -2.14 -5.61 13.07
N LYS A 68 -3.13 -6.33 13.63
CA LYS A 68 -3.46 -7.70 13.18
C LYS A 68 -3.91 -7.72 11.72
N SER A 69 -4.76 -6.78 11.31
CA SER A 69 -5.21 -6.67 9.92
C SER A 69 -4.07 -6.34 8.97
N THR A 70 -3.15 -5.47 9.37
CA THR A 70 -1.93 -5.16 8.61
C THR A 70 -1.07 -6.42 8.43
N ILE A 71 -0.85 -7.20 9.50
CA ILE A 71 -0.08 -8.46 9.42
C ILE A 71 -0.76 -9.48 8.50
N VAL A 72 -2.09 -9.61 8.58
CA VAL A 72 -2.85 -10.49 7.65
C VAL A 72 -2.64 -10.04 6.20
N PHE A 73 -2.73 -8.75 5.93
CA PHE A 73 -2.46 -8.22 4.59
C PHE A 73 -1.02 -8.51 4.14
N LEU A 74 -0.02 -8.33 5.01
CA LEU A 74 1.39 -8.61 4.68
C LEU A 74 1.64 -10.07 4.34
N ASN A 75 0.98 -11.01 5.02
CA ASN A 75 1.08 -12.44 4.71
C ASN A 75 0.50 -12.75 3.31
N ILE A 76 -0.63 -12.14 2.97
CA ILE A 76 -1.21 -12.26 1.62
C ILE A 76 -0.26 -11.66 0.57
N LEU A 77 0.27 -10.47 0.85
CA LEU A 77 1.14 -9.72 -0.04
C LEU A 77 2.42 -10.50 -0.36
N ILE A 78 3.13 -11.01 0.66
CA ILE A 78 4.41 -11.71 0.46
C ILE A 78 4.23 -12.97 -0.37
N GLU A 79 3.16 -13.75 -0.15
CA GLU A 79 2.87 -14.95 -0.93
C GLU A 79 2.66 -14.62 -2.41
N ILE A 80 1.89 -13.56 -2.70
CA ILE A 80 1.62 -13.12 -4.08
C ILE A 80 2.90 -12.61 -4.74
N LEU A 81 3.65 -11.73 -4.07
CA LEU A 81 4.87 -11.14 -4.63
C LEU A 81 5.93 -12.20 -4.93
N LEU A 82 6.12 -13.18 -4.04
CA LEU A 82 7.09 -14.26 -4.29
C LEU A 82 6.75 -15.02 -5.58
N LYS A 83 5.48 -15.34 -5.80
CA LYS A 83 5.03 -16.04 -7.02
C LYS A 83 5.20 -15.18 -8.27
N LEU A 84 4.92 -13.88 -8.20
CA LEU A 84 5.09 -12.97 -9.34
C LEU A 84 6.57 -12.70 -9.68
N PHE A 85 7.45 -12.64 -8.66
CA PHE A 85 8.87 -12.42 -8.87
C PHE A 85 9.66 -13.70 -9.18
N ALA A 86 9.12 -14.89 -8.93
CA ALA A 86 9.84 -16.15 -9.12
C ALA A 86 10.46 -16.32 -10.52
N PRO A 87 9.81 -15.93 -11.63
CA PRO A 87 10.42 -16.03 -12.97
C PRO A 87 11.60 -15.09 -13.20
N ILE A 88 11.74 -14.03 -12.39
CA ILE A 88 12.73 -12.96 -12.57
C ILE A 88 13.85 -13.07 -11.53
N LEU A 89 13.48 -13.23 -10.26
CA LEU A 89 14.39 -13.30 -9.12
C LEU A 89 14.44 -14.72 -8.54
N SER A 90 14.72 -15.69 -9.41
CA SER A 90 14.58 -17.13 -9.13
C SER A 90 15.25 -17.60 -7.83
N PHE A 91 16.49 -17.18 -7.59
CA PHE A 91 17.20 -17.60 -6.37
C PHE A 91 16.69 -16.88 -5.12
N THR A 92 16.48 -15.57 -5.21
CA THR A 92 16.00 -14.77 -4.06
C THR A 92 14.62 -15.21 -3.60
N THR A 93 13.71 -15.46 -4.53
CA THR A 93 12.34 -15.91 -4.18
C THR A 93 12.33 -17.32 -3.61
N GLU A 94 13.17 -18.23 -4.12
CA GLU A 94 13.34 -19.57 -3.57
C GLU A 94 13.89 -19.52 -2.12
N GLU A 95 14.91 -18.70 -1.88
CA GLU A 95 15.47 -18.53 -0.54
C GLU A 95 14.43 -18.01 0.44
N ILE A 96 13.72 -16.92 0.10
CA ILE A 96 12.68 -16.34 0.95
C ILE A 96 11.55 -17.36 1.18
N TYR A 97 11.12 -18.06 0.15
CA TYR A 97 10.05 -19.06 0.24
C TYR A 97 10.41 -20.19 1.20
N SER A 98 11.64 -20.68 1.15
CA SER A 98 12.14 -21.71 2.06
C SER A 98 12.24 -21.22 3.51
N LEU A 99 12.67 -19.98 3.74
CA LEU A 99 12.76 -19.36 5.07
C LEU A 99 11.38 -19.12 5.70
N LEU A 100 10.39 -18.77 4.92
CA LEU A 100 9.02 -18.55 5.40
C LEU A 100 8.29 -19.87 5.76
N LYS A 101 8.86 -21.02 5.39
CA LYS A 101 8.29 -22.36 5.64
C LYS A 101 6.82 -22.49 5.19
N ILE A 102 6.45 -21.78 4.14
CA ILE A 102 5.09 -21.80 3.57
C ILE A 102 4.76 -23.23 3.11
N ASN A 103 5.75 -23.92 2.55
CA ASN A 103 5.62 -25.31 2.14
C ASN A 103 7.00 -26.01 2.23
N THR A 104 7.24 -26.78 3.30
CA THR A 104 8.56 -27.27 3.71
C THR A 104 9.28 -28.17 2.71
N ASN A 105 8.57 -28.73 1.70
CA ASN A 105 9.13 -29.73 0.80
C ASN A 105 8.97 -29.37 -0.70
N LYS A 106 8.59 -28.16 -1.02
CA LYS A 106 8.37 -27.72 -2.40
C LYS A 106 9.12 -26.43 -2.71
N SER A 107 9.60 -26.32 -3.92
CA SER A 107 10.14 -25.08 -4.48
C SER A 107 9.03 -24.13 -4.87
N ILE A 108 9.28 -22.81 -4.79
CA ILE A 108 8.39 -21.78 -5.32
C ILE A 108 8.13 -21.96 -6.81
N HIS A 109 9.10 -22.51 -7.55
CA HIS A 109 9.02 -22.75 -8.98
C HIS A 109 8.06 -23.88 -9.38
N LEU A 110 7.57 -24.64 -8.41
CA LEU A 110 6.53 -25.67 -8.61
C LEU A 110 5.13 -25.14 -8.27
N GLU A 111 5.03 -23.90 -7.76
CA GLU A 111 3.76 -23.26 -7.45
C GLU A 111 3.13 -22.65 -8.71
N ASN A 112 1.80 -22.59 -8.72
CA ASN A 112 1.07 -21.84 -9.74
C ASN A 112 1.11 -20.34 -9.45
N PHE A 113 0.98 -19.53 -10.49
CA PHE A 113 0.73 -18.09 -10.32
C PHE A 113 -0.50 -17.83 -9.43
N PRO A 114 -0.52 -16.71 -8.70
CA PRO A 114 -1.59 -16.45 -7.74
C PRO A 114 -2.93 -16.27 -8.47
N LYS A 115 -3.98 -16.90 -7.94
CA LYS A 115 -5.35 -16.66 -8.38
C LYS A 115 -5.96 -15.55 -7.52
N ILE A 116 -6.02 -14.35 -8.07
CA ILE A 116 -6.51 -13.18 -7.36
C ILE A 116 -8.05 -13.13 -7.37
N PRO A 117 -8.71 -13.01 -6.21
CA PRO A 117 -10.18 -12.93 -6.14
C PRO A 117 -10.73 -11.72 -6.89
N THR A 118 -11.73 -11.92 -7.74
CA THR A 118 -12.36 -10.85 -8.54
C THR A 118 -13.03 -9.77 -7.71
N HIS A 119 -13.48 -10.10 -6.48
CA HIS A 119 -14.09 -9.13 -5.57
C HIS A 119 -13.10 -8.10 -5.00
N TRP A 120 -11.78 -8.28 -5.21
CA TRP A 120 -10.79 -7.25 -4.92
C TRP A 120 -10.83 -6.08 -5.91
N ASN A 121 -11.45 -6.27 -7.07
CA ASN A 121 -11.67 -5.20 -8.03
C ASN A 121 -12.74 -4.24 -7.56
N ASN A 122 -12.34 -3.19 -6.88
CA ASN A 122 -13.22 -2.15 -6.34
C ASN A 122 -12.91 -0.79 -6.97
N LYS A 123 -13.65 -0.45 -8.02
CA LYS A 123 -13.46 0.80 -8.77
C LYS A 123 -13.85 2.05 -7.97
N ASP A 124 -14.89 1.95 -7.15
CA ASP A 124 -15.35 3.09 -6.33
C ASP A 124 -14.31 3.44 -5.28
N LEU A 125 -13.76 2.42 -4.64
CA LEU A 125 -12.67 2.58 -3.68
C LEU A 125 -11.42 3.16 -4.35
N LYS A 126 -11.07 2.72 -5.55
CA LYS A 126 -9.99 3.30 -6.35
C LYS A 126 -10.19 4.79 -6.58
N ASN A 127 -11.39 5.18 -7.01
CA ASN A 127 -11.69 6.58 -7.28
C ASN A 127 -11.58 7.44 -6.01
N LYS A 128 -12.11 6.96 -4.89
CA LYS A 128 -11.95 7.62 -3.59
C LYS A 128 -10.48 7.79 -3.23
N TRP A 129 -9.69 6.72 -3.28
CA TRP A 129 -8.28 6.76 -2.89
C TRP A 129 -7.40 7.56 -3.83
N ASN A 130 -7.74 7.67 -5.12
CA ASN A 130 -7.05 8.57 -6.02
C ASN A 130 -7.18 10.04 -5.58
N GLU A 131 -8.34 10.46 -5.08
CA GLU A 131 -8.52 11.81 -4.54
C GLU A 131 -7.81 11.96 -3.17
N LEU A 132 -7.87 10.96 -2.30
CA LEU A 132 -7.12 10.97 -1.03
C LEU A 132 -5.61 11.10 -1.23
N ILE A 133 -5.06 10.41 -2.21
CA ILE A 133 -3.63 10.50 -2.56
C ILE A 133 -3.27 11.92 -3.02
N LYS A 134 -4.08 12.56 -3.84
CA LYS A 134 -3.86 13.95 -4.26
C LYS A 134 -3.86 14.92 -3.07
N ILE A 135 -4.81 14.75 -2.14
CA ILE A 135 -4.85 15.57 -0.92
C ILE A 135 -3.59 15.33 -0.10
N ARG A 136 -3.19 14.07 0.10
CA ARG A 136 -1.95 13.71 0.80
C ARG A 136 -0.71 14.36 0.16
N GLU A 137 -0.61 14.36 -1.16
CA GLU A 137 0.50 14.97 -1.90
C GLU A 137 0.57 16.49 -1.64
N ILE A 138 -0.56 17.19 -1.62
CA ILE A 138 -0.63 18.61 -1.30
C ILE A 138 -0.21 18.85 0.16
N CYS A 139 -0.72 18.04 1.09
CA CYS A 139 -0.34 18.13 2.51
C CYS A 139 1.15 17.89 2.71
N ASN A 140 1.70 16.84 2.10
CA ASN A 140 3.12 16.52 2.19
C ASN A 140 3.99 17.63 1.60
N SER A 141 3.59 18.22 0.46
CA SER A 141 4.32 19.36 -0.13
C SER A 141 4.35 20.55 0.81
N SER A 142 3.24 20.82 1.52
CA SER A 142 3.15 21.88 2.52
C SER A 142 4.04 21.62 3.73
N ILE A 143 4.07 20.37 4.21
CA ILE A 143 4.94 19.94 5.31
C ILE A 143 6.43 20.07 4.90
N GLU A 144 6.80 19.62 3.70
CA GLU A 144 8.18 19.72 3.22
C GLU A 144 8.62 21.18 3.04
N PHE A 145 7.74 22.08 2.65
CA PHE A 145 8.02 23.50 2.61
C PHE A 145 8.41 24.05 3.99
N LYS A 146 7.67 23.68 5.04
CA LYS A 146 7.98 24.07 6.43
C LYS A 146 9.27 23.42 6.96
N ARG A 147 9.53 22.18 6.59
CA ARG A 147 10.78 21.48 6.93
C ARG A 147 12.00 22.15 6.27
N ALA A 148 11.88 22.51 4.99
CA ALA A 148 12.94 23.21 4.26
C ALA A 148 13.24 24.60 4.88
N ALA A 149 12.20 25.30 5.39
CA ALA A 149 12.34 26.53 6.13
C ALA A 149 12.88 26.33 7.57
N LYS A 150 13.10 25.09 8.02
CA LYS A 150 13.50 24.72 9.38
C LYS A 150 12.52 25.19 10.48
N GLU A 151 11.25 25.37 10.12
CA GLU A 151 10.20 25.72 11.07
C GLU A 151 9.76 24.48 11.87
N ILE A 152 9.86 23.29 11.27
CA ILE A 152 9.62 21.99 11.89
C ILE A 152 10.74 21.01 11.55
N GLY A 153 11.06 20.09 12.45
CA GLY A 153 12.07 19.05 12.24
C GLY A 153 11.50 17.78 11.58
N SER A 154 10.25 17.44 11.90
CA SER A 154 9.57 16.25 11.36
C SER A 154 8.10 16.53 11.05
N SER A 155 7.48 15.66 10.25
CA SER A 155 6.04 15.73 9.98
C SER A 155 5.18 15.58 11.24
N LEU A 156 5.68 14.85 12.24
CA LEU A 156 5.00 14.67 13.55
C LEU A 156 4.92 15.93 14.39
N GLU A 157 5.64 16.99 14.04
CA GLU A 157 5.52 18.31 14.67
C GLU A 157 4.47 19.19 13.98
N ALA A 158 3.94 18.75 12.84
CA ALA A 158 2.95 19.48 12.08
C ALA A 158 1.53 19.21 12.59
N ASN A 159 0.73 20.28 12.61
CA ASN A 159 -0.72 20.23 12.76
C ASN A 159 -1.35 20.72 11.45
N LEU A 160 -2.10 19.87 10.76
CA LEU A 160 -2.68 20.18 9.46
C LEU A 160 -4.07 20.79 9.58
N ILE A 161 -4.31 21.84 8.80
CA ILE A 161 -5.66 22.36 8.52
C ILE A 161 -5.90 22.17 7.03
N ILE A 162 -6.89 21.32 6.68
CA ILE A 162 -7.19 20.93 5.31
C ILE A 162 -8.52 21.55 4.91
N ASN A 163 -8.47 22.57 4.04
CA ASN A 163 -9.67 23.24 3.55
C ASN A 163 -10.25 22.48 2.33
N LEU A 164 -11.46 21.99 2.47
CA LEU A 164 -12.14 21.17 1.45
C LEU A 164 -13.54 21.72 1.15
N ASN A 165 -13.98 21.59 -0.10
CA ASN A 165 -15.37 21.85 -0.46
C ASN A 165 -16.31 20.73 0.05
N GLU A 166 -17.62 20.98 0.07
CA GLU A 166 -18.61 20.04 0.59
C GLU A 166 -18.57 18.66 -0.07
N LYS A 167 -18.29 18.59 -1.37
CA LYS A 167 -18.20 17.34 -2.11
C LYS A 167 -17.03 16.50 -1.61
N MET A 168 -15.89 17.14 -1.39
CA MET A 168 -14.68 16.47 -0.90
C MET A 168 -14.83 16.07 0.57
N ILE A 169 -15.47 16.90 1.41
CA ILE A 169 -15.74 16.56 2.82
C ILE A 169 -16.52 15.24 2.91
N LYS A 170 -17.57 15.07 2.09
CA LYS A 170 -18.35 13.82 2.05
C LYS A 170 -17.52 12.63 1.56
N LEU A 171 -16.62 12.83 0.62
CA LEU A 171 -15.76 11.78 0.07
C LEU A 171 -14.75 11.28 1.13
N VAL A 172 -14.21 12.18 1.94
CA VAL A 172 -13.16 11.89 2.91
C VAL A 172 -13.71 11.51 4.29
N GLU A 173 -15.02 11.43 4.44
CA GLU A 173 -15.65 11.05 5.70
C GLU A 173 -15.09 9.74 6.24
N GLY A 174 -14.72 9.74 7.53
CA GLY A 174 -14.13 8.59 8.20
C GLY A 174 -12.65 8.32 7.91
N VAL A 175 -11.98 9.19 7.15
CA VAL A 175 -10.54 9.09 6.89
C VAL A 175 -9.75 9.86 7.94
N ASP A 176 -8.79 9.20 8.56
CA ASP A 176 -7.84 9.82 9.48
C ASP A 176 -6.67 10.42 8.70
N PHE A 177 -6.69 11.74 8.53
CA PHE A 177 -5.62 12.46 7.83
C PHE A 177 -4.35 12.60 8.67
N SER A 178 -4.42 12.51 9.98
CA SER A 178 -3.21 12.52 10.81
C SER A 178 -2.39 11.26 10.56
N GLU A 179 -3.05 10.12 10.45
CA GLU A 179 -2.42 8.86 10.05
C GLU A 179 -1.96 8.90 8.57
N LEU A 180 -2.83 9.36 7.66
CA LEU A 180 -2.54 9.38 6.23
C LEU A 180 -1.33 10.27 5.88
N CYS A 181 -1.17 11.40 6.54
CA CYS A 181 -0.08 12.37 6.32
C CYS A 181 1.06 12.25 7.36
N ILE A 182 0.91 11.36 8.35
CA ILE A 182 1.91 11.12 9.41
C ILE A 182 2.22 12.41 10.18
N THR A 183 1.17 13.04 10.72
CA THR A 183 1.23 14.28 11.49
C THR A 183 0.67 14.09 12.88
N SER A 184 0.94 15.05 13.80
CA SER A 184 0.43 15.00 15.17
C SER A 184 -1.09 15.15 15.23
N ASP A 185 -1.65 15.99 14.37
CA ASP A 185 -3.11 16.23 14.26
C ASP A 185 -3.46 16.71 12.85
N ALA A 186 -4.71 16.52 12.45
CA ALA A 186 -5.23 17.00 11.17
C ALA A 186 -6.71 17.37 11.33
N LYS A 187 -7.08 18.58 10.93
CA LYS A 187 -8.46 19.08 10.96
C LYS A 187 -8.94 19.40 9.55
N ILE A 188 -10.18 19.04 9.27
CA ILE A 188 -10.85 19.37 8.01
C ILE A 188 -11.76 20.57 8.28
N GLU A 189 -11.61 21.59 7.45
CA GLU A 189 -12.45 22.80 7.48
C GLU A 189 -13.14 22.97 6.12
N LYS A 190 -14.31 23.60 6.14
CA LYS A 190 -15.06 23.89 4.92
C LYS A 190 -14.48 25.17 4.29
N SER A 191 -14.09 25.04 3.03
CA SER A 191 -13.70 26.16 2.16
C SER A 191 -14.92 26.84 1.57
#